data_d5a291c0625bd6154f1c3cba1a9d65b4
#
_entry.id   d5a291c0625bd6154f1c3cba1a9d65b4
#
_cell.length_a   1.000
_cell.length_b   1.000
_cell.length_c   1.000
_cell.angle_alpha   90.00
_cell.angle_beta   90.00
_cell.angle_gamma   90.00
#
_symmetry.space_group_name_H-M   'P 1'
#
loop_
_entity.id
_entity.type
_entity.pdbx_description
1 polymer ?
#
loop_
_entity_poly.entity_id
_entity_poly.type
_entity_poly.pdbx_seq_one_letter_code
_entity_poly.pdbx_strand_id
1 'polypeptide(L)'
;FRPNESNNTTADNIFTAINAHADFTVANPAANVVTIFETTRPGAGALSITSSDDVRLAVTSQSHALVESVVAVPSSTEDELYLIVNRTIGGATKRYVEHIKNFDFGTDVADAFFTDSGLSYGGVPASTLSGLAHLEGEPVVVLEEGSTHPDRQVASAAITLTRSTTKAHVGLKNESTLTTMRLEAGSTDGTAQGKIKRIDEVTVRFFRTVNALVGGQATELDRIPFRSGADAMNVAIPLFDGDKEIEFPSGFDQDSFVVIRQDLPLPMTVIACFARVQTFD
;
A
#
# COMPACT_ATOMS: atom_id res chain seq x y z
N PHE A 1 -7.87 -34.13 2.66
CA PHE A 1 -7.37 -33.20 3.68
C PHE A 1 -8.01 -33.52 5.04
N ARG A 2 -7.20 -33.79 6.06
CA ARG A 2 -7.67 -34.10 7.42
C ARG A 2 -7.10 -33.08 8.40
N PRO A 3 -7.88 -32.18 8.95
CA PRO A 3 -7.41 -31.06 9.74
C PRO A 3 -6.79 -31.38 11.12
N ASN A 4 -6.82 -32.65 11.55
CA ASN A 4 -6.29 -33.07 12.84
C ASN A 4 -4.89 -33.73 12.76
N GLU A 5 -4.25 -33.72 11.61
CA GLU A 5 -2.89 -34.23 11.44
C GLU A 5 -1.84 -33.18 11.83
N SER A 6 -0.59 -33.60 11.97
CA SER A 6 0.51 -32.68 12.26
C SER A 6 0.66 -31.63 11.14
N ASN A 7 1.19 -30.45 11.44
CA ASN A 7 1.38 -29.39 10.43
C ASN A 7 2.17 -29.87 9.21
N ASN A 8 3.15 -30.76 9.40
CA ASN A 8 3.92 -31.31 8.29
C ASN A 8 3.07 -32.23 7.41
N THR A 9 2.27 -33.12 7.99
CA THR A 9 1.36 -33.99 7.25
C THR A 9 0.31 -33.18 6.47
N THR A 10 -0.17 -32.10 7.06
CA THR A 10 -1.10 -31.18 6.39
C THR A 10 -0.43 -30.49 5.19
N ALA A 11 0.81 -30.01 5.34
CA ALA A 11 1.57 -29.39 4.25
C ALA A 11 1.86 -30.39 3.12
N ASP A 12 2.21 -31.64 3.46
CA ASP A 12 2.45 -32.73 2.48
C ASP A 12 1.18 -33.08 1.70
N ASN A 13 0.02 -33.08 2.37
CA ASN A 13 -1.29 -33.35 1.72
C ASN A 13 -1.65 -32.21 0.76
N ILE A 14 -1.43 -30.95 1.14
CA ILE A 14 -1.62 -29.78 0.27
C ILE A 14 -0.66 -29.84 -0.91
N PHE A 15 0.63 -30.11 -0.67
CA PHE A 15 1.65 -30.31 -1.70
C PHE A 15 1.22 -31.33 -2.73
N THR A 16 0.78 -32.52 -2.28
CA THR A 16 0.36 -33.61 -3.16
C THR A 16 -0.88 -33.22 -3.98
N ALA A 17 -1.85 -32.56 -3.37
CA ALA A 17 -3.08 -32.15 -4.05
C ALA A 17 -2.83 -31.10 -5.14
N ILE A 18 -1.98 -30.12 -4.85
CA ILE A 18 -1.66 -29.05 -5.81
C ILE A 18 -0.72 -29.53 -6.91
N ASN A 19 0.27 -30.36 -6.58
CA ASN A 19 1.22 -30.88 -7.57
C ASN A 19 0.59 -31.89 -8.56
N ALA A 20 -0.60 -32.38 -8.25
CA ALA A 20 -1.43 -33.14 -9.19
C ALA A 20 -2.05 -32.27 -10.29
N HIS A 21 -2.03 -30.96 -10.13
CA HIS A 21 -2.61 -30.01 -11.10
C HIS A 21 -1.53 -29.59 -12.13
N ALA A 22 -1.84 -29.72 -13.42
CA ALA A 22 -0.86 -29.54 -14.51
C ALA A 22 -0.31 -28.10 -14.62
N ASP A 23 -1.05 -27.11 -14.10
CA ASP A 23 -0.71 -25.69 -14.24
C ASP A 23 0.15 -25.13 -13.11
N PHE A 24 0.41 -25.93 -12.07
CA PHE A 24 1.16 -25.49 -10.90
C PHE A 24 2.31 -26.42 -10.56
N THR A 25 3.39 -25.85 -10.10
CA THR A 25 4.46 -26.57 -9.40
C THR A 25 4.51 -26.12 -7.96
N VAL A 26 4.73 -27.04 -7.08
CA VAL A 26 4.81 -26.79 -5.63
C VAL A 26 6.21 -27.18 -5.18
N ALA A 27 6.89 -26.30 -4.45
CA ALA A 27 8.12 -26.67 -3.78
C ALA A 27 7.80 -27.60 -2.60
N ASN A 28 8.63 -28.64 -2.46
CA ASN A 28 8.48 -29.59 -1.33
C ASN A 28 8.53 -28.80 0.00
N PRO A 29 7.54 -28.93 0.87
CA PRO A 29 7.50 -28.18 2.10
C PRO A 29 8.66 -28.55 3.02
N ALA A 30 9.49 -27.59 3.34
CA ALA A 30 10.40 -27.67 4.45
C ALA A 30 9.61 -27.22 5.70
N ALA A 31 9.32 -28.14 6.58
CA ALA A 31 8.44 -27.93 7.72
C ALA A 31 6.96 -27.76 7.27
N ASN A 32 6.26 -26.75 7.74
CA ASN A 32 4.83 -26.53 7.51
C ASN A 32 4.54 -25.41 6.50
N VAL A 33 5.45 -25.17 5.56
CA VAL A 33 5.31 -24.12 4.54
C VAL A 33 5.18 -24.75 3.16
N VAL A 34 4.15 -24.37 2.41
CA VAL A 34 3.95 -24.76 1.01
C VAL A 34 4.11 -23.53 0.14
N THR A 35 5.07 -23.56 -0.79
CA THR A 35 5.25 -22.51 -1.77
C THR A 35 4.72 -22.97 -3.12
N ILE A 36 3.81 -22.21 -3.71
CA ILE A 36 3.13 -22.56 -4.96
C ILE A 36 3.64 -21.62 -6.06
N PHE A 37 4.04 -22.19 -7.19
CA PHE A 37 4.46 -21.46 -8.38
C PHE A 37 3.53 -21.81 -9.55
N GLU A 38 3.07 -20.80 -10.27
CA GLU A 38 2.38 -21.00 -11.54
C GLU A 38 3.43 -21.31 -12.64
N THR A 39 3.26 -22.45 -13.33
CA THR A 39 4.26 -22.91 -14.32
C THR A 39 3.93 -22.57 -15.75
N THR A 40 2.67 -22.40 -16.07
CA THR A 40 2.22 -22.43 -17.45
C THR A 40 1.90 -21.07 -18.06
N ARG A 41 1.65 -20.03 -17.29
CA ARG A 41 1.27 -18.75 -17.89
C ARG A 41 1.33 -17.58 -16.91
N PRO A 42 2.24 -16.63 -17.08
CA PRO A 42 2.13 -15.37 -16.36
C PRO A 42 0.80 -14.70 -16.72
N GLY A 43 -0.09 -14.57 -15.74
CA GLY A 43 -1.35 -13.84 -15.88
C GLY A 43 -2.59 -14.65 -16.32
N ALA A 44 -2.59 -15.96 -16.23
CA ALA A 44 -3.79 -16.77 -16.47
C ALA A 44 -4.58 -16.99 -15.16
N GLY A 45 -5.40 -16.01 -14.81
CA GLY A 45 -6.32 -16.11 -13.69
C GLY A 45 -5.69 -15.89 -12.31
N ALA A 46 -6.44 -15.31 -11.41
CA ALA A 46 -6.03 -15.22 -10.01
C ALA A 46 -6.04 -16.63 -9.39
N LEU A 47 -4.94 -17.04 -8.76
CA LEU A 47 -4.94 -18.23 -7.91
C LEU A 47 -5.96 -18.02 -6.79
N SER A 48 -7.09 -18.70 -6.86
CA SER A 48 -8.10 -18.68 -5.81
C SER A 48 -7.81 -19.81 -4.83
N ILE A 49 -7.29 -19.45 -3.67
CA ILE A 49 -7.15 -20.38 -2.55
C ILE A 49 -8.22 -20.05 -1.52
N THR A 50 -9.09 -20.98 -1.26
CA THR A 50 -10.13 -20.83 -0.23
C THR A 50 -9.71 -21.63 1.01
N SER A 51 -9.54 -20.95 2.13
CA SER A 51 -9.32 -21.60 3.41
C SER A 51 -10.64 -21.83 4.13
N SER A 52 -10.85 -23.04 4.65
CA SER A 52 -11.95 -23.33 5.58
C SER A 52 -11.59 -23.03 7.04
N ASP A 53 -10.36 -22.63 7.29
CA ASP A 53 -9.83 -22.29 8.62
C ASP A 53 -8.97 -21.03 8.52
N ASP A 54 -9.59 -19.86 8.54
CA ASP A 54 -8.97 -18.56 8.40
C ASP A 54 -8.00 -18.20 9.54
N VAL A 55 -8.06 -18.95 10.64
CA VAL A 55 -7.16 -18.75 11.80
C VAL A 55 -5.79 -19.40 11.54
N ARG A 56 -5.74 -20.47 10.74
CA ARG A 56 -4.53 -21.27 10.53
C ARG A 56 -3.90 -21.08 9.15
N LEU A 57 -4.68 -20.63 8.17
CA LEU A 57 -4.22 -20.41 6.81
C LEU A 57 -4.62 -19.01 6.34
N ALA A 58 -3.66 -18.09 6.34
CA ALA A 58 -3.84 -16.77 5.73
C ALA A 58 -3.46 -16.85 4.24
N VAL A 59 -4.40 -16.50 3.37
CA VAL A 59 -4.17 -16.35 1.94
C VAL A 59 -4.04 -14.86 1.63
N THR A 60 -2.87 -14.45 1.19
CA THR A 60 -2.65 -13.08 0.72
C THR A 60 -2.60 -13.11 -0.80
N SER A 61 -3.68 -12.69 -1.45
CA SER A 61 -3.65 -12.40 -2.89
C SER A 61 -3.10 -11.00 -3.09
N GLN A 62 -1.97 -10.88 -3.75
CA GLN A 62 -1.47 -9.59 -4.20
C GLN A 62 -1.79 -9.45 -5.69
N SER A 63 -2.53 -8.41 -6.05
CA SER A 63 -2.64 -7.97 -7.43
C SER A 63 -1.30 -7.36 -7.83
N HIS A 64 -0.47 -8.10 -8.55
CA HIS A 64 0.85 -7.64 -8.94
C HIS A 64 0.74 -6.93 -10.29
N ALA A 65 1.16 -5.67 -10.31
CA ALA A 65 1.50 -5.00 -11.53
C ALA A 65 2.92 -5.42 -11.94
N LEU A 66 3.08 -5.98 -13.12
CA LEU A 66 4.39 -6.31 -13.67
C LEU A 66 4.80 -5.25 -14.68
N VAL A 67 5.88 -4.54 -14.41
CA VAL A 67 6.49 -3.62 -15.38
C VAL A 67 7.30 -4.44 -16.39
N GLU A 68 6.85 -4.48 -17.63
CA GLU A 68 7.49 -5.21 -18.71
C GLU A 68 8.56 -4.37 -19.42
N SER A 69 8.36 -3.06 -19.52
CA SER A 69 9.29 -2.14 -20.18
C SER A 69 9.15 -0.73 -19.62
N VAL A 70 10.24 0.03 -19.71
CA VAL A 70 10.32 1.43 -19.27
C VAL A 70 11.00 2.22 -20.38
N VAL A 71 10.48 3.42 -20.68
CA VAL A 71 11.10 4.36 -21.60
C VAL A 71 11.03 5.77 -21.03
N ALA A 72 12.15 6.49 -21.06
CA ALA A 72 12.19 7.90 -20.78
C ALA A 72 12.01 8.68 -22.09
N VAL A 73 11.06 9.61 -22.09
CA VAL A 73 10.78 10.49 -23.21
C VAL A 73 11.22 11.91 -22.82
N PRO A 74 12.20 12.49 -23.52
CA PRO A 74 12.64 13.86 -23.23
C PRO A 74 11.48 14.85 -23.44
N SER A 75 11.27 15.71 -22.46
CA SER A 75 10.33 16.83 -22.51
C SER A 75 11.06 18.15 -22.29
N SER A 76 10.36 19.28 -22.44
CA SER A 76 10.96 20.62 -22.34
C SER A 76 11.35 21.02 -20.93
N THR A 77 10.78 20.38 -19.90
CA THR A 77 11.00 20.70 -18.49
C THR A 77 11.68 19.57 -17.74
N GLU A 78 11.16 18.36 -17.86
CA GLU A 78 11.64 17.14 -17.21
C GLU A 78 11.42 15.95 -18.14
N ASP A 79 12.26 14.92 -18.02
CA ASP A 79 12.05 13.69 -18.76
C ASP A 79 10.80 12.96 -18.23
N GLU A 80 9.91 12.57 -19.12
CA GLU A 80 8.71 11.83 -18.79
C GLU A 80 8.97 10.32 -18.84
N LEU A 81 8.53 9.60 -17.82
CA LEU A 81 8.73 8.16 -17.72
C LEU A 81 7.44 7.42 -18.06
N TYR A 82 7.50 6.62 -19.12
CA TYR A 82 6.42 5.75 -19.56
C TYR A 82 6.74 4.29 -19.27
N LEU A 83 5.76 3.57 -18.77
CA LEU A 83 5.84 2.16 -18.41
C LEU A 83 4.87 1.35 -19.25
N ILE A 84 5.31 0.17 -19.71
CA ILE A 84 4.38 -0.88 -20.16
C ILE A 84 4.14 -1.78 -18.96
N VAL A 85 2.91 -1.75 -18.46
CA VAL A 85 2.52 -2.46 -17.24
C VAL A 85 1.50 -3.54 -17.58
N ASN A 86 1.75 -4.73 -17.08
CA ASN A 86 0.83 -5.85 -17.15
C ASN A 86 0.05 -5.92 -15.83
N ARG A 87 -1.28 -5.82 -15.91
CA ARG A 87 -2.18 -5.86 -14.74
C ARG A 87 -3.28 -6.89 -14.94
N THR A 88 -3.74 -7.50 -13.87
CA THR A 88 -4.95 -8.32 -13.87
C THR A 88 -6.13 -7.45 -13.50
N ILE A 89 -7.03 -7.22 -14.43
CA ILE A 89 -8.23 -6.38 -14.27
C ILE A 89 -9.47 -7.20 -14.66
N GLY A 90 -10.42 -7.32 -13.72
CA GLY A 90 -11.62 -8.14 -13.93
C GLY A 90 -11.30 -9.61 -14.21
N GLY A 91 -10.24 -10.15 -13.60
CA GLY A 91 -9.75 -11.51 -13.82
C GLY A 91 -9.02 -11.75 -15.14
N ALA A 92 -8.79 -10.71 -15.96
CA ALA A 92 -8.09 -10.82 -17.23
C ALA A 92 -6.78 -10.03 -17.22
N THR A 93 -5.72 -10.61 -17.76
CA THR A 93 -4.45 -9.93 -17.94
C THR A 93 -4.52 -8.92 -19.07
N LYS A 94 -4.18 -7.68 -18.78
CA LYS A 94 -4.18 -6.57 -19.72
C LYS A 94 -2.88 -5.77 -19.64
N ARG A 95 -2.42 -5.27 -20.79
CA ARG A 95 -1.26 -4.38 -20.86
C ARG A 95 -1.72 -2.95 -21.02
N TYR A 96 -1.11 -2.08 -20.22
CA TYR A 96 -1.35 -0.64 -20.26
C TYR A 96 -0.04 0.11 -20.49
N VAL A 97 -0.13 1.25 -21.16
CA VAL A 97 0.93 2.23 -21.14
C VAL A 97 0.57 3.23 -20.07
N GLU A 98 1.39 3.29 -19.04
CA GLU A 98 1.20 4.18 -17.89
C GLU A 98 2.30 5.23 -17.88
N HIS A 99 1.96 6.45 -17.48
CA HIS A 99 2.87 7.57 -17.33
C HIS A 99 3.06 7.86 -15.84
N ILE A 100 4.30 7.91 -15.37
CA ILE A 100 4.59 8.32 -14.00
C ILE A 100 4.40 9.83 -13.89
N LYS A 101 3.44 10.25 -13.07
CA LYS A 101 3.22 11.66 -12.76
C LYS A 101 4.39 12.23 -11.98
N ASN A 102 4.69 13.51 -12.22
CA ASN A 102 5.64 14.23 -11.39
C ASN A 102 5.19 14.21 -9.92
N PHE A 103 6.13 13.99 -9.03
CA PHE A 103 5.89 14.00 -7.60
C PHE A 103 5.52 15.39 -7.05
N ASP A 104 6.02 16.45 -7.68
CA ASP A 104 5.64 17.82 -7.31
C ASP A 104 4.28 18.17 -7.90
N PHE A 105 3.25 18.09 -7.08
CA PHE A 105 1.87 18.46 -7.39
C PHE A 105 1.54 19.91 -7.02
N GLY A 106 2.52 20.73 -6.61
CA GLY A 106 2.29 22.11 -6.19
C GLY A 106 1.84 22.24 -4.73
N THR A 107 0.94 23.19 -4.46
CA THR A 107 0.49 23.54 -3.09
C THR A 107 -0.95 23.16 -2.78
N ASP A 108 -1.68 22.65 -3.76
CA ASP A 108 -3.08 22.25 -3.57
C ASP A 108 -3.17 20.72 -3.45
N VAL A 109 -3.75 20.23 -2.36
CA VAL A 109 -4.00 18.80 -2.16
C VAL A 109 -4.87 18.20 -3.26
N ALA A 110 -5.75 19.02 -3.88
CA ALA A 110 -6.60 18.56 -4.98
C ALA A 110 -5.81 18.23 -6.27
N ASP A 111 -4.55 18.62 -6.37
CA ASP A 111 -3.64 18.27 -7.47
C ASP A 111 -2.79 17.03 -7.20
N ALA A 112 -2.81 16.53 -5.97
CA ALA A 112 -2.05 15.38 -5.56
C ALA A 112 -2.55 14.10 -6.25
N PHE A 113 -1.66 13.39 -6.96
CA PHE A 113 -2.02 12.19 -7.71
C PHE A 113 -1.26 10.99 -7.14
N PHE A 114 -1.89 10.29 -6.19
CA PHE A 114 -1.32 9.14 -5.49
C PHE A 114 -2.21 7.90 -5.66
N THR A 115 -2.50 7.56 -6.91
CA THR A 115 -3.27 6.37 -7.31
C THR A 115 -2.56 5.65 -8.45
N ASP A 116 -2.70 4.33 -8.51
CA ASP A 116 -2.17 3.54 -9.62
C ASP A 116 -3.17 3.42 -10.75
N SER A 117 -2.68 3.37 -12.00
CA SER A 117 -3.51 3.25 -13.22
C SER A 117 -4.66 4.25 -13.26
N GLY A 118 -4.46 5.41 -12.65
CA GLY A 118 -5.53 6.37 -12.38
C GLY A 118 -5.72 7.38 -13.50
N LEU A 119 -6.89 8.01 -13.47
CA LEU A 119 -7.27 9.11 -14.34
C LEU A 119 -7.71 10.33 -13.52
N SER A 120 -7.52 11.51 -14.10
CA SER A 120 -7.96 12.77 -13.52
C SER A 120 -9.21 13.28 -14.23
N TYR A 121 -10.18 13.71 -13.45
CA TYR A 121 -11.32 14.49 -13.91
C TYR A 121 -11.09 15.98 -13.58
N GLY A 122 -11.41 16.85 -14.53
CA GLY A 122 -11.42 18.28 -14.35
C GLY A 122 -12.47 18.88 -15.28
N GLY A 123 -13.53 19.50 -14.71
CA GLY A 123 -14.61 20.01 -15.54
C GLY A 123 -15.79 20.58 -14.77
N VAL A 124 -16.94 20.57 -15.39
CA VAL A 124 -18.20 20.99 -14.74
C VAL A 124 -18.56 20.06 -13.58
N PRO A 125 -19.26 20.53 -12.54
CA PRO A 125 -19.64 19.65 -11.45
C PRO A 125 -20.37 18.39 -11.91
N ALA A 126 -19.80 17.22 -11.61
CA ALA A 126 -20.37 15.92 -11.97
C ALA A 126 -20.27 14.95 -10.79
N SER A 127 -21.32 14.15 -10.59
CA SER A 127 -21.34 13.06 -9.61
C SER A 127 -21.06 11.69 -10.24
N THR A 128 -21.16 11.59 -11.58
CA THR A 128 -20.78 10.36 -12.31
C THR A 128 -19.52 10.63 -13.11
N LEU A 129 -18.48 9.86 -12.82
CA LEU A 129 -17.20 9.93 -13.52
C LEU A 129 -17.07 8.71 -14.44
N SER A 130 -16.95 8.95 -15.75
CA SER A 130 -16.83 7.93 -16.79
C SER A 130 -15.40 7.85 -17.36
N GLY A 131 -15.17 6.91 -18.26
CA GLY A 131 -13.85 6.71 -18.88
C GLY A 131 -12.99 5.67 -18.19
N LEU A 132 -13.53 4.95 -17.20
CA LEU A 132 -12.82 3.98 -16.38
C LEU A 132 -12.89 2.54 -16.90
N ALA A 133 -13.14 2.34 -18.21
CA ALA A 133 -13.24 1.01 -18.81
C ALA A 133 -12.01 0.11 -18.62
N HIS A 134 -10.83 0.74 -18.40
CA HIS A 134 -9.59 0.04 -18.13
C HIS A 134 -9.55 -0.59 -16.73
N LEU A 135 -10.40 -0.12 -15.80
CA LEU A 135 -10.52 -0.60 -14.41
C LEU A 135 -11.87 -1.28 -14.14
N GLU A 136 -12.57 -1.76 -15.20
CA GLU A 136 -13.89 -2.38 -15.05
C GLU A 136 -13.89 -3.53 -14.05
N GLY A 137 -14.79 -3.47 -13.06
CA GLY A 137 -14.93 -4.46 -12.00
C GLY A 137 -14.00 -4.29 -10.81
N GLU A 138 -13.04 -3.38 -10.87
CA GLU A 138 -12.07 -3.17 -9.79
C GLU A 138 -12.57 -2.16 -8.74
N PRO A 139 -12.20 -2.33 -7.47
CA PRO A 139 -12.35 -1.30 -6.47
C PRO A 139 -11.35 -0.18 -6.70
N VAL A 140 -11.81 1.05 -6.72
CA VAL A 140 -10.98 2.24 -6.92
C VAL A 140 -11.08 3.21 -5.76
N VAL A 141 -9.98 3.87 -5.48
CA VAL A 141 -9.91 4.99 -4.54
C VAL A 141 -10.13 6.30 -5.28
N VAL A 142 -10.69 7.27 -4.59
CA VAL A 142 -11.00 8.57 -5.17
C VAL A 142 -10.50 9.68 -4.27
N LEU A 143 -9.72 10.58 -4.83
CA LEU A 143 -9.42 11.89 -4.26
C LEU A 143 -10.34 12.93 -4.91
N GLU A 144 -11.21 13.55 -4.15
CA GLU A 144 -12.22 14.50 -4.59
C GLU A 144 -11.96 15.86 -3.96
N GLU A 145 -11.56 16.85 -4.76
CA GLU A 145 -11.24 18.21 -4.31
C GLU A 145 -10.31 18.24 -3.07
N GLY A 146 -9.27 17.37 -3.08
CA GLY A 146 -8.31 17.24 -1.99
C GLY A 146 -8.79 16.46 -0.76
N SER A 147 -9.95 15.83 -0.83
CA SER A 147 -10.50 14.97 0.22
C SER A 147 -10.69 13.54 -0.28
N THR A 148 -10.54 12.56 0.59
CA THR A 148 -10.81 11.17 0.24
C THR A 148 -12.31 10.91 0.20
N HIS A 149 -12.73 10.18 -0.82
CA HIS A 149 -14.09 9.65 -0.94
C HIS A 149 -14.09 8.15 -0.58
N PRO A 150 -15.16 7.58 -0.05
CA PRO A 150 -15.26 6.13 0.13
C PRO A 150 -15.01 5.38 -1.18
N ASP A 151 -14.32 4.24 -1.11
CA ASP A 151 -14.00 3.42 -2.26
C ASP A 151 -15.23 3.10 -3.10
N ARG A 152 -15.05 3.03 -4.42
CA ARG A 152 -16.10 2.70 -5.40
C ARG A 152 -15.66 1.54 -6.26
N GLN A 153 -16.60 0.73 -6.70
CA GLN A 153 -16.36 -0.28 -7.72
C GLN A 153 -16.74 0.29 -9.08
N VAL A 154 -15.85 0.09 -10.06
CA VAL A 154 -16.11 0.51 -11.44
C VAL A 154 -17.15 -0.42 -12.07
N ALA A 155 -18.22 0.16 -12.58
CA ALA A 155 -19.27 -0.55 -13.31
C ALA A 155 -19.71 0.24 -14.53
N SER A 156 -19.82 -0.43 -15.67
CA SER A 156 -20.13 0.21 -16.97
C SER A 156 -19.18 1.37 -17.31
N ALA A 157 -17.89 1.15 -17.07
CA ALA A 157 -16.81 2.12 -17.27
C ALA A 157 -16.97 3.43 -16.48
N ALA A 158 -17.69 3.43 -15.38
CA ALA A 158 -17.99 4.63 -14.56
C ALA A 158 -18.06 4.30 -13.06
N ILE A 159 -17.98 5.37 -12.26
CA ILE A 159 -18.30 5.36 -10.82
C ILE A 159 -19.28 6.48 -10.51
N THR A 160 -20.04 6.34 -9.43
CA THR A 160 -20.94 7.39 -8.92
C THR A 160 -20.47 7.83 -7.56
N LEU A 161 -20.24 9.14 -7.41
CA LEU A 161 -19.85 9.80 -6.18
C LEU A 161 -21.08 10.19 -5.36
N THR A 162 -20.89 10.43 -4.05
CA THR A 162 -21.96 10.88 -3.16
C THR A 162 -22.33 12.33 -3.35
N ARG A 163 -21.44 13.13 -3.93
CA ARG A 163 -21.65 14.56 -4.26
C ARG A 163 -21.03 14.86 -5.62
N SER A 164 -21.38 16.00 -6.19
CA SER A 164 -20.77 16.47 -7.43
C SER A 164 -19.41 17.13 -7.13
N THR A 165 -18.45 16.87 -8.00
CA THR A 165 -17.09 17.39 -7.94
C THR A 165 -16.68 18.06 -9.24
N THR A 166 -15.82 19.06 -9.17
CA THR A 166 -15.19 19.70 -10.34
C THR A 166 -13.83 19.10 -10.65
N LYS A 167 -13.18 18.46 -9.63
CA LYS A 167 -11.86 17.86 -9.76
C LYS A 167 -11.77 16.58 -8.95
N ALA A 168 -11.33 15.50 -9.59
CA ALA A 168 -11.10 14.23 -8.92
C ALA A 168 -9.99 13.42 -9.59
N HIS A 169 -9.31 12.61 -8.78
CA HIS A 169 -8.39 11.57 -9.23
C HIS A 169 -8.96 10.23 -8.82
N VAL A 170 -9.06 9.31 -9.78
CA VAL A 170 -9.65 7.98 -9.57
C VAL A 170 -8.68 6.93 -10.08
N GLY A 171 -8.37 5.92 -9.28
CA GLY A 171 -7.47 4.85 -9.68
C GLY A 171 -7.42 3.71 -8.68
N LEU A 172 -6.56 2.75 -8.93
CA LEU A 172 -6.31 1.66 -8.00
C LEU A 172 -5.61 2.19 -6.74
N LYS A 173 -5.89 1.54 -5.63
CA LYS A 173 -5.24 1.87 -4.36
C LYS A 173 -3.74 1.62 -4.45
N ASN A 174 -2.95 2.60 -4.04
CA ASN A 174 -1.51 2.48 -3.86
C ASN A 174 -1.18 2.63 -2.37
N GLU A 175 -0.61 1.60 -1.78
CA GLU A 175 -0.12 1.64 -0.40
C GLU A 175 1.40 1.70 -0.39
N SER A 176 1.95 2.67 0.31
CA SER A 176 3.38 2.79 0.51
C SER A 176 3.73 2.53 1.96
N THR A 177 4.68 1.63 2.21
CA THR A 177 5.13 1.30 3.56
C THR A 177 6.64 1.47 3.65
N LEU A 178 7.07 2.29 4.59
CA LEU A 178 8.46 2.43 5.00
C LEU A 178 8.66 1.69 6.32
N THR A 179 9.58 0.75 6.35
CA THR A 179 10.03 0.10 7.58
C THR A 179 11.50 0.46 7.78
N THR A 180 11.83 1.07 8.92
CA THR A 180 13.23 1.37 9.26
C THR A 180 14.00 0.07 9.47
N MET A 181 15.31 0.17 9.42
CA MET A 181 16.15 -0.89 9.99
C MET A 181 15.99 -0.93 11.52
N ARG A 182 16.46 -2.00 12.15
CA ARG A 182 16.54 -2.09 13.62
C ARG A 182 17.24 -0.87 14.17
N LEU A 183 16.60 -0.23 15.14
CA LEU A 183 17.19 0.96 15.75
C LEU A 183 18.39 0.57 16.60
N GLU A 184 19.50 1.21 16.34
CA GLU A 184 20.73 1.09 17.09
C GLU A 184 20.88 2.30 18.01
N ALA A 185 20.70 2.09 19.29
CA ALA A 185 21.02 3.11 20.29
C ALA A 185 22.44 2.84 20.81
N GLY A 186 23.39 3.69 20.44
CA GLY A 186 24.75 3.59 20.96
C GLY A 186 24.76 3.73 22.48
N SER A 187 25.44 2.84 23.19
CA SER A 187 25.69 2.96 24.62
C SER A 187 27.18 3.07 24.90
N THR A 188 27.53 3.55 26.08
CA THR A 188 28.93 3.60 26.55
C THR A 188 29.59 2.20 26.60
N ASP A 189 28.78 1.15 26.68
CA ASP A 189 29.20 -0.24 26.81
C ASP A 189 29.16 -1.06 25.50
N GLY A 190 29.05 -0.38 24.35
CA GLY A 190 29.05 -1.00 23.03
C GLY A 190 27.75 -0.91 22.27
N THR A 191 27.49 -1.90 21.38
CA THR A 191 26.28 -1.93 20.56
C THR A 191 25.01 -2.27 21.36
N ALA A 192 23.89 -1.70 21.00
CA ALA A 192 22.59 -2.06 21.54
C ALA A 192 21.95 -3.25 20.80
N GLN A 193 22.66 -3.86 19.84
CA GLN A 193 22.17 -5.07 19.16
C GLN A 193 22.10 -6.25 20.15
N GLY A 194 20.96 -6.93 20.13
CA GLY A 194 20.70 -8.04 21.06
C GLY A 194 20.19 -7.63 22.44
N LYS A 195 20.21 -6.34 22.78
CA LYS A 195 19.58 -5.84 24.01
C LYS A 195 18.09 -5.65 23.79
N ILE A 196 17.32 -5.81 24.87
CA ILE A 196 15.89 -5.48 24.88
C ILE A 196 15.75 -3.96 24.80
N LYS A 197 14.90 -3.49 23.89
CA LYS A 197 14.65 -2.07 23.63
C LYS A 197 13.17 -1.74 23.73
N ARG A 198 12.88 -0.49 24.04
CA ARG A 198 11.56 0.08 23.95
C ARG A 198 11.66 1.44 23.28
N ILE A 199 10.77 1.69 22.32
CA ILE A 199 10.58 3.00 21.72
C ILE A 199 9.49 3.70 22.51
N ASP A 200 9.79 4.83 23.16
CA ASP A 200 8.82 5.60 23.93
C ASP A 200 8.09 6.61 23.05
N GLU A 201 8.83 7.21 22.12
CA GLU A 201 8.35 8.33 21.32
C GLU A 201 9.05 8.34 19.97
N VAL A 202 8.30 8.69 18.94
CA VAL A 202 8.81 8.89 17.59
C VAL A 202 8.40 10.27 17.09
N THR A 203 9.38 11.09 16.72
CA THR A 203 9.15 12.34 16.01
C THR A 203 9.40 12.11 14.53
N VAL A 204 8.38 12.34 13.69
CA VAL A 204 8.51 12.23 12.24
C VAL A 204 8.43 13.62 11.63
N ARG A 205 9.45 13.94 10.82
CA ARG A 205 9.47 15.17 10.03
C ARG A 205 8.85 14.94 8.67
N PHE A 206 7.77 15.67 8.43
CA PHE A 206 6.98 15.60 7.20
C PHE A 206 7.18 16.84 6.33
N PHE A 207 6.96 16.66 5.03
CA PHE A 207 6.88 17.73 4.05
C PHE A 207 5.65 17.53 3.17
N ARG A 208 4.80 18.54 3.04
CA ARG A 208 3.56 18.51 2.24
C ARG A 208 2.74 17.21 2.44
N THR A 209 2.46 16.88 3.69
CA THR A 209 1.82 15.62 4.06
C THR A 209 0.46 15.86 4.70
N VAL A 210 -0.53 15.01 4.39
CA VAL A 210 -1.86 15.07 5.00
C VAL A 210 -2.38 13.72 5.49
N ASN A 211 -1.63 12.64 5.28
CA ASN A 211 -1.98 11.30 5.76
C ASN A 211 -0.72 10.50 6.07
N ALA A 212 -0.68 9.90 7.25
CA ALA A 212 0.31 8.90 7.62
C ALA A 212 -0.21 8.04 8.76
N LEU A 213 0.19 6.77 8.75
CA LEU A 213 0.07 5.85 9.88
C LEU A 213 1.46 5.52 10.38
N VAL A 214 1.64 5.41 11.68
CA VAL A 214 2.93 5.08 12.30
C VAL A 214 2.74 4.05 13.40
N GLY A 215 3.67 3.10 13.51
CA GLY A 215 3.63 2.07 14.54
C GLY A 215 4.89 1.23 14.60
N GLY A 216 4.93 0.29 15.53
CA GLY A 216 6.05 -0.66 15.70
C GLY A 216 5.96 -1.89 14.81
N GLN A 217 4.77 -2.18 14.31
CA GLN A 217 4.50 -3.34 13.46
C GLN A 217 3.54 -2.94 12.34
N ALA A 218 3.64 -3.61 11.20
CA ALA A 218 2.80 -3.31 10.03
C ALA A 218 1.30 -3.58 10.27
N THR A 219 0.95 -4.36 11.29
CA THR A 219 -0.42 -4.69 11.69
C THR A 219 -1.00 -3.76 12.75
N GLU A 220 -0.14 -3.00 13.44
CA GLU A 220 -0.50 -2.11 14.55
C GLU A 220 0.01 -0.71 14.27
N LEU A 221 -0.76 0.04 13.49
CA LEU A 221 -0.42 1.40 13.07
C LEU A 221 -1.49 2.38 13.51
N ASP A 222 -1.09 3.47 14.13
CA ASP A 222 -1.94 4.57 14.53
C ASP A 222 -1.92 5.69 13.48
N ARG A 223 -3.10 6.22 13.17
CA ARG A 223 -3.25 7.34 12.22
C ARG A 223 -2.88 8.65 12.89
N ILE A 224 -1.96 9.39 12.26
CA ILE A 224 -1.56 10.71 12.72
C ILE A 224 -2.61 11.75 12.33
N PRO A 225 -3.12 12.55 13.27
CA PRO A 225 -4.01 13.65 12.95
C PRO A 225 -3.23 14.83 12.34
N PHE A 226 -3.58 15.19 11.09
CA PHE A 226 -3.01 16.37 10.41
C PHE A 226 -3.94 17.58 10.51
N ARG A 227 -5.24 17.37 10.61
CA ARG A 227 -6.22 18.46 10.83
C ARG A 227 -6.11 18.99 12.25
N SER A 228 -6.05 20.30 12.39
CA SER A 228 -6.12 21.00 13.68
C SER A 228 -7.54 21.47 13.99
N GLY A 229 -7.81 21.84 15.26
CA GLY A 229 -9.10 22.41 15.65
C GLY A 229 -9.41 23.79 15.03
N ALA A 230 -8.40 24.46 14.45
CA ALA A 230 -8.56 25.74 13.77
C ALA A 230 -8.91 25.58 12.28
N ASP A 231 -8.76 24.38 11.71
CA ASP A 231 -9.02 24.16 10.28
C ASP A 231 -10.50 24.02 10.01
N ALA A 232 -10.96 24.66 8.92
CA ALA A 232 -12.35 24.58 8.52
C ALA A 232 -12.73 23.13 8.13
N MET A 233 -13.92 22.69 8.58
CA MET A 233 -14.36 21.28 8.40
C MET A 233 -14.86 20.95 6.99
N ASN A 234 -15.20 21.97 6.20
CA ASN A 234 -15.78 21.82 4.86
C ASN A 234 -14.77 22.00 3.72
N VAL A 235 -13.49 21.98 4.03
CA VAL A 235 -12.38 22.06 3.06
C VAL A 235 -11.41 20.90 3.24
N ALA A 236 -10.58 20.67 2.23
CA ALA A 236 -9.48 19.71 2.30
C ALA A 236 -8.56 20.01 3.49
N ILE A 237 -7.90 18.96 4.00
CA ILE A 237 -6.89 19.13 5.06
C ILE A 237 -5.71 19.91 4.44
N PRO A 238 -5.25 20.99 5.08
CA PRO A 238 -4.08 21.72 4.58
C PRO A 238 -2.83 20.86 4.61
N LEU A 239 -1.93 21.08 3.66
CA LEU A 239 -0.61 20.45 3.64
C LEU A 239 0.17 20.82 4.90
N PHE A 240 0.71 19.81 5.54
CA PHE A 240 1.49 19.95 6.76
C PHE A 240 2.99 19.87 6.45
N ASP A 241 3.74 20.84 6.94
CA ASP A 241 5.20 20.87 6.94
C ASP A 241 5.68 20.99 8.39
N GLY A 242 6.55 20.10 8.83
CA GLY A 242 7.12 20.14 10.17
C GLY A 242 7.18 18.79 10.86
N ASP A 243 7.32 18.85 12.17
CA ASP A 243 7.53 17.69 13.03
C ASP A 243 6.21 17.28 13.70
N LYS A 244 5.91 15.99 13.69
CA LYS A 244 4.85 15.36 14.48
C LYS A 244 5.47 14.43 15.50
N GLU A 245 5.21 14.71 16.74
CA GLU A 245 5.58 13.89 17.88
C GLU A 245 4.45 12.90 18.17
N ILE A 246 4.81 11.63 18.32
CA ILE A 246 3.87 10.52 18.43
C ILE A 246 4.31 9.69 19.62
N GLU A 247 3.44 9.54 20.60
CA GLU A 247 3.61 8.53 21.63
C GLU A 247 3.58 7.15 20.98
N PHE A 248 4.62 6.36 21.21
CA PHE A 248 4.79 5.12 20.50
C PHE A 248 4.41 3.94 21.39
N PRO A 249 3.31 3.24 21.11
CA PRO A 249 2.83 2.14 21.93
C PRO A 249 3.64 0.85 21.67
N SER A 250 4.96 0.89 21.81
CA SER A 250 5.77 -0.31 21.68
C SER A 250 5.97 -1.02 23.00
N GLY A 251 5.95 -2.35 22.96
CA GLY A 251 6.45 -3.20 24.02
C GLY A 251 7.99 -3.23 24.07
N PHE A 252 8.51 -4.07 24.94
CA PHE A 252 9.93 -4.39 24.98
C PHE A 252 10.23 -5.43 23.89
N ASP A 253 11.14 -5.12 22.96
CA ASP A 253 11.52 -5.99 21.85
C ASP A 253 13.02 -5.88 21.56
N GLN A 254 13.60 -6.94 21.01
CA GLN A 254 14.98 -6.93 20.51
C GLN A 254 15.08 -6.29 19.11
N ASP A 255 13.99 -6.32 18.33
CA ASP A 255 13.92 -5.91 16.95
C ASP A 255 13.21 -4.57 16.70
N SER A 256 13.31 -3.65 17.65
CA SER A 256 12.64 -2.35 17.60
C SER A 256 12.86 -1.62 16.26
N PHE A 257 11.80 -1.42 15.49
CA PHE A 257 11.77 -0.63 14.26
C PHE A 257 10.51 0.24 14.21
N VAL A 258 10.53 1.22 13.33
CA VAL A 258 9.38 2.11 13.06
C VAL A 258 8.83 1.80 11.69
N VAL A 259 7.53 1.63 11.62
CA VAL A 259 6.80 1.46 10.36
C VAL A 259 5.96 2.70 10.11
N ILE A 260 6.11 3.28 8.92
CA ILE A 260 5.31 4.42 8.46
C ILE A 260 4.59 4.00 7.18
N ARG A 261 3.26 4.20 7.12
CA ARG A 261 2.44 3.78 5.98
C ARG A 261 1.56 4.90 5.49
N GLN A 262 1.43 4.97 4.18
CA GLN A 262 0.36 5.69 3.49
C GLN A 262 -0.65 4.66 2.96
N ASP A 263 -1.92 4.85 3.26
CA ASP A 263 -3.01 3.93 2.89
C ASP A 263 -4.14 4.62 2.10
N LEU A 264 -4.08 5.94 1.95
CA LEU A 264 -5.07 6.76 1.26
C LEU A 264 -4.42 7.46 0.06
N PRO A 265 -5.20 7.88 -0.97
CA PRO A 265 -4.67 8.60 -2.13
C PRO A 265 -4.31 10.06 -1.80
N LEU A 266 -3.57 10.25 -0.71
CA LEU A 266 -3.14 11.54 -0.17
C LEU A 266 -1.63 11.63 -0.14
N PRO A 267 -1.04 12.82 -0.26
CA PRO A 267 0.40 12.97 -0.26
C PRO A 267 1.01 12.67 1.11
N MET A 268 2.15 11.96 1.08
CA MET A 268 3.02 11.72 2.23
C MET A 268 4.48 11.81 1.81
N THR A 269 5.21 12.70 2.43
CA THR A 269 6.68 12.78 2.30
C THR A 269 7.32 12.79 3.67
N VAL A 270 8.11 11.77 3.95
CA VAL A 270 8.89 11.65 5.18
C VAL A 270 10.31 12.12 4.93
N ILE A 271 10.75 13.16 5.63
CA ILE A 271 12.12 13.68 5.54
C ILE A 271 13.03 12.96 6.53
N ALA A 272 12.57 12.79 7.77
CA ALA A 272 13.35 12.18 8.83
C ALA A 272 12.45 11.55 9.90
N CYS A 273 13.01 10.58 10.60
CA CYS A 273 12.38 9.94 11.73
C CYS A 273 13.38 9.92 12.90
N PHE A 274 12.95 10.43 14.07
CA PHE A 274 13.73 10.48 15.29
C PHE A 274 13.02 9.66 16.34
N ALA A 275 13.65 8.59 16.81
CA ALA A 275 13.08 7.73 17.83
C ALA A 275 13.81 7.90 19.16
N ARG A 276 13.06 8.03 20.25
CA ARG A 276 13.60 7.95 21.61
C ARG A 276 13.51 6.51 22.09
N VAL A 277 14.68 5.89 22.23
CA VAL A 277 14.82 4.47 22.56
C VAL A 277 15.42 4.30 23.94
N GLN A 278 14.79 3.47 24.76
CA GLN A 278 15.36 2.98 26.01
C GLN A 278 15.90 1.55 25.79
N THR A 279 17.08 1.28 26.33
CA THR A 279 17.71 -0.05 26.28
C THR A 279 17.80 -0.64 27.67
N PHE A 280 17.56 -1.94 27.76
CA PHE A 280 17.62 -2.70 29.01
C PHE A 280 18.59 -3.88 28.79
N ASP A 281 19.39 -4.14 29.84
CA ASP A 281 20.32 -5.28 29.91
C ASP A 281 19.63 -6.52 30.45
#